data_e6747bbfb7f28122e3151535586c2d5d
#
_entry.id   e6747bbfb7f28122e3151535586c2d5d
#
_cell.length_a   1.000
_cell.length_b   1.000
_cell.length_c   1.000
_cell.angle_alpha   90.00
_cell.angle_beta   90.00
_cell.angle_gamma   90.00
#
_symmetry.space_group_name_H-M   'P 1'
#
loop_
_entity.id
_entity.type
_entity.pdbx_description
1 polymer ?
#
loop_
_entity_poly.entity_id
_entity_poly.type
_entity_poly.pdbx_seq_one_letter_code
_entity_poly.pdbx_strand_id
1 'polypeptide(L)'
;MALIPADALVVVADGGGARLFRNKGDERALALHQVELRELMNMDDDGPAGSMPGESTGQQIDEATFAKQLALALNDGALKHQYDALVLIADPTTLGRMRGLLHKEVQSRLITELAKTLTNAPLEQIEQALRAPH
;
A
#
# COMPACT_ATOMS: atom_id res chain seq x y z
N MET A 1 -10.86 -15.82 -6.42
CA MET A 1 -11.21 -14.46 -6.05
C MET A 1 -10.94 -14.23 -4.59
N ALA A 2 -10.23 -13.18 -4.27
CA ALA A 2 -9.90 -12.91 -2.89
C ALA A 2 -10.97 -12.06 -2.25
N LEU A 3 -11.32 -12.35 -1.03
CA LEU A 3 -12.24 -11.53 -0.26
C LEU A 3 -11.42 -10.54 0.57
N ILE A 4 -11.81 -9.31 0.55
CA ILE A 4 -11.08 -8.25 1.23
C ILE A 4 -11.83 -7.87 2.49
N PRO A 5 -11.30 -8.21 3.65
CA PRO A 5 -12.05 -7.97 4.89
C PRO A 5 -12.14 -6.48 5.22
N ALA A 6 -13.02 -6.18 6.13
CA ALA A 6 -13.14 -4.82 6.63
C ALA A 6 -11.80 -4.37 7.22
N ASP A 7 -11.48 -3.14 7.04
CA ASP A 7 -10.23 -2.53 7.51
C ASP A 7 -8.97 -3.03 6.84
N ALA A 8 -9.06 -3.82 5.80
CA ALA A 8 -7.86 -4.22 5.07
C ALA A 8 -7.17 -2.99 4.49
N LEU A 9 -5.86 -3.02 4.48
CA LEU A 9 -5.08 -1.95 3.90
C LEU A 9 -4.83 -2.26 2.43
N VAL A 10 -5.09 -1.33 1.56
CA VAL A 10 -4.84 -1.50 0.13
C VAL A 10 -3.79 -0.48 -0.28
N VAL A 11 -2.68 -0.94 -0.83
CA VAL A 11 -1.59 -0.08 -1.27
C VAL A 11 -1.52 -0.13 -2.78
N VAL A 12 -1.58 1.02 -3.42
CA VAL A 12 -1.46 1.13 -4.87
C VAL A 12 -0.21 1.97 -5.14
N ALA A 13 0.80 1.38 -5.73
CA ALA A 13 2.09 2.03 -5.86
C ALA A 13 2.70 1.92 -7.25
N ASP A 14 3.62 2.81 -7.54
CA ASP A 14 4.45 2.68 -8.73
C ASP A 14 5.83 3.22 -8.34
N GLY A 15 6.70 3.43 -9.29
CA GLY A 15 8.05 3.89 -8.99
C GLY A 15 8.13 5.30 -8.45
N GLY A 16 7.08 6.07 -8.58
CA GLY A 16 7.10 7.46 -8.16
C GLY A 16 6.19 7.82 -7.02
N GLY A 17 5.34 6.92 -6.58
CA GLY A 17 4.43 7.28 -5.49
C GLY A 17 3.53 6.15 -5.09
N ALA A 18 2.74 6.38 -4.06
CA ALA A 18 1.83 5.37 -3.55
C ALA A 18 0.58 6.03 -2.99
N ARG A 19 -0.53 5.30 -3.11
CA ARG A 19 -1.79 5.69 -2.51
C ARG A 19 -2.22 4.57 -1.60
N LEU A 20 -2.73 4.92 -0.42
CA LEU A 20 -3.15 3.92 0.54
C LEU A 20 -4.61 4.09 0.83
N PHE A 21 -5.30 2.97 0.98
CA PHE A 21 -6.73 2.98 1.25
C PHE A 21 -7.06 1.98 2.33
N ARG A 22 -8.16 2.21 3.04
CA ARG A 22 -8.72 1.22 3.96
C ARG A 22 -10.07 0.79 3.43
N ASN A 23 -10.39 -0.50 3.56
CA ASN A 23 -11.71 -0.98 3.20
C ASN A 23 -12.66 -0.68 4.37
N LYS A 24 -13.47 0.35 4.21
CA LYS A 24 -14.44 0.73 5.23
C LYS A 24 -15.75 -0.05 5.08
N GLY A 25 -15.86 -0.86 4.05
CA GLY A 25 -16.99 -1.77 3.88
C GLY A 25 -16.68 -3.09 4.53
N ASP A 26 -17.00 -4.16 3.84
CA ASP A 26 -16.70 -5.50 4.33
C ASP A 26 -16.40 -6.41 3.14
N GLU A 27 -16.37 -7.70 3.37
CA GLU A 27 -16.03 -8.64 2.30
C GLU A 27 -17.05 -8.65 1.18
N ARG A 28 -18.26 -8.26 1.44
CA ARG A 28 -19.29 -8.26 0.42
C ARG A 28 -19.37 -6.94 -0.30
N ALA A 29 -19.10 -5.85 0.38
CA ALA A 29 -19.24 -4.53 -0.18
C ALA A 29 -17.97 -3.74 0.04
N LEU A 30 -17.11 -3.77 -0.94
CA LEU A 30 -15.83 -3.06 -0.87
C LEU A 30 -16.08 -1.56 -0.91
N ALA A 31 -15.53 -0.84 0.02
CA ALA A 31 -15.65 0.61 0.06
C ALA A 31 -14.31 1.20 0.49
N LEU A 32 -13.48 1.53 -0.47
CA LEU A 32 -12.14 2.01 -0.18
C LEU A 32 -12.16 3.50 0.14
N HIS A 33 -11.48 3.84 1.21
CA HIS A 33 -11.31 5.24 1.59
C HIS A 33 -9.83 5.53 1.69
N GLN A 34 -9.39 6.59 1.06
CA GLN A 34 -7.97 6.92 1.04
C GLN A 34 -7.51 7.38 2.42
N VAL A 35 -6.35 6.90 2.83
CA VAL A 35 -5.76 7.29 4.10
C VAL A 35 -4.34 7.74 3.84
N GLU A 36 -3.73 8.40 4.79
CA GLU A 36 -2.36 8.81 4.65
C GLU A 36 -1.44 7.85 5.35
N LEU A 37 -0.26 7.70 4.81
CA LEU A 37 0.69 6.76 5.39
C LEU A 37 1.00 7.13 6.83
N ARG A 38 1.05 8.42 7.15
CA ARG A 38 1.36 8.81 8.51
C ARG A 38 0.25 8.35 9.47
N GLU A 39 -0.99 8.33 9.04
CA GLU A 39 -2.05 7.81 9.88
C GLU A 39 -1.86 6.33 10.13
N LEU A 40 -1.46 5.61 9.11
CA LEU A 40 -1.22 4.20 9.24
C LEU A 40 -0.09 3.92 10.20
N MET A 41 0.98 4.69 10.11
CA MET A 41 2.16 4.43 10.89
C MET A 41 2.14 5.13 12.26
N ASN A 42 1.10 5.88 12.55
CA ASN A 42 1.02 6.56 13.83
C ASN A 42 2.17 7.48 14.05
N MET A 43 2.65 8.10 12.98
CA MET A 43 3.82 8.89 13.10
C MET A 43 3.42 10.26 13.40
N ASP A 44 3.11 10.63 14.53
CA ASP A 44 2.63 11.82 14.73
C ASP A 44 3.62 12.73 14.83
N ASP A 45 4.39 13.00 14.90
CA ASP A 45 5.02 14.06 15.16
C ASP A 45 6.29 14.06 14.91
N ASP A 46 6.86 13.39 14.92
CA ASP A 46 8.14 13.44 14.75
C ASP A 46 8.52 13.88 13.62
N GLY A 47 7.99 14.64 13.29
CA GLY A 47 8.29 15.32 12.43
C GLY A 47 9.06 15.18 11.28
N PRO A 48 10.16 15.54 11.31
CA PRO A 48 10.87 15.72 10.16
C PRO A 48 10.88 14.56 9.43
N ALA A 49 11.02 13.74 10.09
CA ALA A 49 11.19 12.67 9.43
C ALA A 49 10.08 12.33 8.72
N GLY A 50 9.18 12.81 8.96
CA GLY A 50 8.09 12.42 8.35
C GLY A 50 8.05 12.50 6.93
N SER A 51 8.99 13.00 6.33
CA SER A 51 8.89 13.15 4.99
C SER A 51 8.73 11.87 4.29
N MET A 52 7.65 11.64 3.68
CA MET A 52 7.42 10.46 2.92
C MET A 52 7.93 10.64 1.53
N PRO A 53 8.36 9.56 0.93
CA PRO A 53 8.90 9.63 -0.41
C PRO A 53 8.00 10.35 -1.38
N GLY A 54 6.80 10.10 -1.38
CA GLY A 54 5.94 10.72 -2.34
C GLY A 54 5.65 12.17 -2.08
N GLU A 55 6.05 12.67 -0.95
CA GLU A 55 5.81 14.03 -0.60
C GLU A 55 7.01 14.87 -0.66
N SER A 56 8.12 14.37 -1.05
CA SER A 56 9.32 15.09 -1.05
C SER A 56 9.29 16.11 -2.09
N THR A 57 9.41 17.33 -1.75
CA THR A 57 9.33 18.37 -2.69
C THR A 57 10.62 18.61 -3.31
N GLY A 58 10.64 18.68 -4.51
CA GLY A 58 11.82 19.09 -5.19
C GLY A 58 12.89 18.07 -5.30
N GLN A 59 12.76 16.97 -4.69
CA GLN A 59 13.72 15.96 -4.80
C GLN A 59 13.16 14.76 -5.37
N GLN A 60 13.78 14.18 -6.34
CA GLN A 60 13.38 12.94 -6.88
C GLN A 60 14.20 11.86 -6.32
N ILE A 61 13.63 10.88 -5.72
CA ILE A 61 14.37 9.69 -5.33
C ILE A 61 14.17 8.66 -6.42
N ASP A 62 15.13 7.82 -6.62
CA ASP A 62 15.01 6.83 -7.66
C ASP A 62 13.98 5.78 -7.26
N GLU A 63 13.51 5.05 -8.24
CA GLU A 63 12.43 4.10 -8.04
C GLU A 63 12.78 2.98 -7.09
N ALA A 64 14.02 2.55 -7.14
CA ALA A 64 14.44 1.48 -6.24
C ALA A 64 14.44 1.96 -4.80
N THR A 65 14.86 3.19 -4.55
CA THR A 65 14.84 3.76 -3.22
C THR A 65 13.41 3.92 -2.72
N PHE A 66 12.52 4.38 -3.60
CA PHE A 66 11.12 4.53 -3.20
C PHE A 66 10.51 3.18 -2.84
N ALA A 67 10.76 2.15 -3.65
CA ALA A 67 10.24 0.83 -3.37
C ALA A 67 10.74 0.30 -2.03
N LYS A 68 12.02 0.56 -1.74
CA LYS A 68 12.59 0.13 -0.48
C LYS A 68 11.94 0.85 0.70
N GLN A 69 11.74 2.15 0.58
CA GLN A 69 11.14 2.91 1.67
C GLN A 69 9.70 2.50 1.91
N LEU A 70 8.97 2.23 0.84
CA LEU A 70 7.59 1.78 0.98
C LEU A 70 7.55 0.40 1.64
N ALA A 71 8.43 -0.51 1.22
CA ALA A 71 8.47 -1.84 1.83
C ALA A 71 8.81 -1.74 3.32
N LEU A 72 9.75 -0.88 3.69
CA LEU A 72 10.09 -0.72 5.09
C LEU A 72 8.95 -0.13 5.90
N ALA A 73 8.18 0.77 5.31
CA ALA A 73 7.02 1.34 5.98
C ALA A 73 5.96 0.26 6.22
N LEU A 74 5.74 -0.61 5.24
CA LEU A 74 4.79 -1.70 5.42
C LEU A 74 5.26 -2.70 6.46
N ASN A 75 6.57 -2.95 6.50
CA ASN A 75 7.14 -3.84 7.52
C ASN A 75 6.88 -3.26 8.92
N ASP A 76 7.14 -2.00 9.08
CA ASP A 76 6.96 -1.35 10.36
C ASP A 76 5.48 -1.37 10.77
N GLY A 77 4.59 -1.12 9.83
CA GLY A 77 3.16 -1.17 10.11
C GLY A 77 2.69 -2.55 10.55
N ALA A 78 3.21 -3.60 9.92
CA ALA A 78 2.83 -4.96 10.30
C ALA A 78 3.34 -5.28 11.70
N LEU A 79 4.57 -4.89 11.99
CA LEU A 79 5.16 -5.18 13.29
C LEU A 79 4.45 -4.42 14.41
N LYS A 80 3.86 -3.29 14.10
CA LYS A 80 3.10 -2.50 15.06
C LYS A 80 1.61 -2.80 15.03
N HIS A 81 1.21 -3.78 14.28
CA HIS A 81 -0.19 -4.20 14.17
C HIS A 81 -1.11 -3.06 13.67
N GLN A 82 -0.59 -2.28 12.74
CA GLN A 82 -1.39 -1.20 12.16
C GLN A 82 -2.40 -1.71 11.15
N TYR A 83 -2.23 -2.91 10.64
CA TYR A 83 -3.19 -3.53 9.74
C TYR A 83 -3.11 -5.05 9.90
N ASP A 84 -4.22 -5.72 9.62
CA ASP A 84 -4.29 -7.17 9.74
C ASP A 84 -4.35 -7.86 8.39
N ALA A 85 -4.69 -7.15 7.37
CA ALA A 85 -4.78 -7.71 6.02
C ALA A 85 -4.29 -6.67 5.02
N LEU A 86 -3.58 -7.11 4.02
CA LEU A 86 -2.95 -6.21 3.04
C LEU A 86 -3.23 -6.66 1.62
N VAL A 87 -3.57 -5.71 0.77
CA VAL A 87 -3.63 -5.91 -0.67
C VAL A 87 -2.57 -5.01 -1.28
N LEU A 88 -1.71 -5.55 -2.13
CA LEU A 88 -0.64 -4.79 -2.73
C LEU A 88 -0.82 -4.74 -4.24
N ILE A 89 -0.97 -3.55 -4.78
CA ILE A 89 -1.10 -3.35 -6.21
C ILE A 89 0.06 -2.47 -6.64
N ALA A 90 0.88 -2.95 -7.55
CA ALA A 90 2.01 -2.17 -8.02
C ALA A 90 2.38 -2.65 -9.42
N ASP A 91 3.06 -1.80 -10.18
CA ASP A 91 3.54 -2.24 -11.47
C ASP A 91 4.55 -3.37 -11.26
N PRO A 92 4.76 -4.22 -12.25
CA PRO A 92 5.59 -5.41 -12.06
C PRO A 92 6.99 -5.13 -11.54
N THR A 93 7.60 -4.06 -11.97
CA THR A 93 8.95 -3.73 -11.55
C THR A 93 8.98 -3.34 -10.07
N THR A 94 8.07 -2.48 -9.65
CA THR A 94 8.01 -2.05 -8.27
C THR A 94 7.66 -3.23 -7.36
N LEU A 95 6.69 -4.03 -7.79
CA LEU A 95 6.28 -5.19 -7.01
C LEU A 95 7.45 -6.16 -6.83
N GLY A 96 8.21 -6.39 -7.88
CA GLY A 96 9.38 -7.26 -7.81
C GLY A 96 10.43 -6.73 -6.85
N ARG A 97 10.64 -5.42 -6.85
CA ARG A 97 11.59 -4.81 -5.93
C ARG A 97 11.15 -4.94 -4.48
N MET A 98 9.86 -4.82 -4.22
CA MET A 98 9.36 -4.87 -2.86
C MET A 98 9.33 -6.28 -2.29
N ARG A 99 9.05 -7.26 -3.11
CA ARG A 99 8.86 -8.64 -2.63
C ARG A 99 10.01 -9.14 -1.78
N GLY A 100 11.24 -8.88 -2.19
CA GLY A 100 12.39 -9.36 -1.45
C GLY A 100 12.67 -8.58 -0.19
N LEU A 101 11.97 -7.49 0.03
CA LEU A 101 12.19 -6.63 1.18
C LEU A 101 11.09 -6.73 2.23
N LEU A 102 10.00 -7.40 1.91
CA LEU A 102 8.86 -7.47 2.82
C LEU A 102 9.11 -8.51 3.91
N HIS A 103 8.92 -8.08 5.15
CA HIS A 103 9.09 -8.95 6.31
C HIS A 103 8.03 -10.05 6.27
N LYS A 104 8.33 -11.18 6.88
CA LYS A 104 7.37 -12.27 6.89
C LYS A 104 6.06 -11.88 7.57
N GLU A 105 6.07 -10.92 8.47
CA GLU A 105 4.83 -10.43 9.08
C GLU A 105 3.94 -9.73 8.05
N VAL A 106 4.53 -9.06 7.10
CA VAL A 106 3.77 -8.47 6.02
C VAL A 106 3.23 -9.58 5.13
N GLN A 107 4.07 -10.55 4.81
CA GLN A 107 3.66 -11.64 3.94
C GLN A 107 2.51 -12.44 4.53
N SER A 108 2.49 -12.62 5.83
CA SER A 108 1.40 -13.36 6.47
C SER A 108 0.08 -12.61 6.42
N ARG A 109 0.13 -11.29 6.24
CA ARG A 109 -1.09 -10.47 6.14
C ARG A 109 -1.50 -10.21 4.71
N LEU A 110 -0.65 -10.58 3.75
CA LEU A 110 -0.91 -10.28 2.35
C LEU A 110 -2.00 -11.19 1.81
N ILE A 111 -3.09 -10.59 1.35
CA ILE A 111 -4.20 -11.33 0.80
C ILE A 111 -3.99 -11.57 -0.68
N THR A 112 -3.59 -10.54 -1.39
CA THR A 112 -3.42 -10.66 -2.83
C THR A 112 -2.46 -9.59 -3.33
N GLU A 113 -1.82 -9.87 -4.43
CA GLU A 113 -0.96 -8.93 -5.14
C GLU A 113 -1.45 -8.79 -6.56
N LEU A 114 -1.48 -7.59 -7.07
CA LEU A 114 -1.81 -7.36 -8.47
C LEU A 114 -0.68 -6.60 -9.13
N ALA A 115 -0.18 -7.12 -10.23
CA ALA A 115 0.89 -6.46 -10.98
C ALA A 115 0.25 -5.54 -12.01
N LYS A 116 -0.25 -4.42 -11.56
CA LYS A 116 -0.92 -3.44 -12.41
C LYS A 116 -0.56 -2.04 -11.99
N THR A 117 -0.56 -1.14 -12.94
CA THR A 117 -0.27 0.27 -12.67
C THR A 117 -1.59 1.00 -12.51
N LEU A 118 -1.98 1.25 -11.28
CA LEU A 118 -3.25 1.89 -10.99
C LEU A 118 -3.12 3.15 -10.12
N THR A 119 -1.89 3.67 -9.98
CA THR A 119 -1.65 4.81 -9.10
C THR A 119 -2.43 6.05 -9.52
N ASN A 120 -2.66 6.23 -10.79
CA ASN A 120 -3.41 7.38 -11.26
C ASN A 120 -4.84 7.03 -11.64
N ALA A 121 -5.29 5.84 -11.33
CA ALA A 121 -6.62 5.41 -11.69
C ALA A 121 -7.65 5.95 -10.71
N PRO A 122 -8.88 6.17 -11.15
CA PRO A 122 -9.91 6.57 -10.22
C PRO A 122 -10.24 5.45 -9.25
N LEU A 123 -10.77 5.81 -8.11
CA LEU A 123 -11.09 4.85 -7.08
C LEU A 123 -11.99 3.72 -7.58
N GLU A 124 -12.95 4.06 -8.39
CA GLU A 124 -13.84 3.06 -8.96
C GLU A 124 -13.08 1.99 -9.72
N GLN A 125 -12.08 2.38 -10.47
CA GLN A 125 -11.31 1.44 -11.27
C GLN A 125 -10.46 0.54 -10.38
N ILE A 126 -9.94 1.08 -9.29
CA ILE A 126 -9.18 0.29 -8.32
C ILE A 126 -10.11 -0.74 -7.69
N GLU A 127 -11.30 -0.32 -7.29
CA GLU A 127 -12.26 -1.24 -6.70
C GLU A 127 -12.68 -2.33 -7.68
N GLN A 128 -12.86 -1.97 -8.94
CA GLN A 128 -13.20 -2.97 -9.94
C GLN A 128 -12.10 -3.99 -10.12
N ALA A 129 -10.86 -3.56 -10.11
CA ALA A 129 -9.74 -4.48 -10.23
C ALA A 129 -9.72 -5.47 -9.08
N LEU A 130 -10.11 -5.04 -7.90
CA LEU A 130 -10.10 -5.93 -6.74
C LEU A 130 -11.30 -6.87 -6.72
N ARG A 131 -12.39 -6.50 -7.35
CA ARG A 131 -13.56 -7.35 -7.43
C ARG A 131 -13.45 -8.38 -8.54
N ALA A 132 -12.61 -8.14 -9.51
CA ALA A 132 -12.50 -9.04 -10.64
C ALA A 132 -11.83 -10.34 -10.23
N PRO A 133 -12.15 -11.44 -10.86
CA PRO A 133 -11.46 -12.68 -10.57
C PRO A 133 -10.00 -12.58 -10.98
N HIS A 134 -9.16 -13.21 -10.24
CA HIS A 134 -7.73 -13.13 -10.51
C HIS A 134 -7.14 -14.47 -10.85
#